data_ac166f03544b671254c3d831f2cbc7ef
#
_entry.id   ac166f03544b671254c3d831f2cbc7ef
#
_cell.length_a   1.000
_cell.length_b   1.000
_cell.length_c   1.000
_cell.angle_alpha   90.00
_cell.angle_beta   90.00
_cell.angle_gamma   90.00
#
_symmetry.space_group_name_H-M   'P 1'
#
loop_
_entity.id
_entity.type
_entity.pdbx_description
1 polymer ?
#
loop_
_entity_poly.entity_id
_entity_poly.type
_entity_poly.pdbx_seq_one_letter_code
_entity_poly.pdbx_strand_id
1 'polypeptide(L)'
;MTTTGLVLGFNGVHPFSKVKLSDRSSVQELLRTLLDPLEPFFSPSKARVRCPGGTAVRFDLTASDVEGICRPLWGLACLLAGGGEYHGTNWWVEGIKSGTDPENPEYWGYPRDNDQRMVEMCPLGKSVS
;
A
#
# COMPACT_ATOMS: atom_id res chain seq x y z
N MET A 1 -29.98 0.61 -11.87
CA MET A 1 -28.61 0.06 -11.93
C MET A 1 -28.14 -0.17 -10.52
N THR A 2 -28.13 -1.42 -10.12
CA THR A 2 -27.86 -1.83 -8.72
C THR A 2 -26.36 -1.91 -8.53
N THR A 3 -25.80 -1.00 -7.77
CA THR A 3 -24.39 -1.04 -7.37
C THR A 3 -24.22 -2.20 -6.41
N THR A 4 -23.74 -3.32 -6.91
CA THR A 4 -23.34 -4.45 -6.07
C THR A 4 -22.07 -4.02 -5.34
N GLY A 5 -22.22 -3.46 -4.14
CA GLY A 5 -21.13 -3.22 -3.24
C GLY A 5 -20.46 -4.56 -2.92
N LEU A 6 -19.18 -4.67 -3.28
CA LEU A 6 -18.34 -5.77 -2.83
C LEU A 6 -18.15 -5.60 -1.32
N VAL A 7 -19.12 -6.07 -0.56
CA VAL A 7 -18.95 -6.25 0.88
C VAL A 7 -17.99 -7.42 1.00
N LEU A 8 -16.73 -7.15 1.26
CA LEU A 8 -15.81 -8.17 1.75
C LEU A 8 -16.42 -8.73 3.03
N GLY A 9 -17.15 -9.83 2.88
CA GLY A 9 -17.84 -10.51 3.96
C GLY A 9 -16.84 -11.14 4.91
N PHE A 10 -16.24 -10.34 5.77
CA PHE A 10 -15.55 -10.85 6.93
C PHE A 10 -16.62 -11.31 7.91
N ASN A 11 -16.85 -12.61 8.01
CA ASN A 11 -17.66 -13.24 9.07
C ASN A 11 -17.01 -13.01 10.45
N GLY A 12 -16.73 -11.77 10.80
CA GLY A 12 -16.27 -11.32 12.11
C GLY A 12 -14.86 -11.72 12.53
N VAL A 13 -14.13 -12.54 11.76
CA VAL A 13 -12.78 -13.00 12.12
C VAL A 13 -11.82 -12.74 10.98
N HIS A 14 -11.03 -11.68 11.09
CA HIS A 14 -9.97 -11.39 10.12
C HIS A 14 -8.87 -12.47 10.18
N PRO A 15 -8.26 -12.88 9.04
CA PRO A 15 -7.22 -13.92 9.02
C PRO A 15 -6.10 -13.69 10.03
N PHE A 16 -5.64 -12.45 10.22
CA PHE A 16 -4.58 -12.15 11.18
C PHE A 16 -4.99 -12.26 12.65
N SER A 17 -6.28 -12.30 12.99
CA SER A 17 -6.71 -12.52 14.38
C SER A 17 -6.36 -13.91 14.90
N LYS A 18 -6.01 -14.83 14.00
CA LYS A 18 -5.56 -16.19 14.31
C LYS A 18 -4.04 -16.32 14.41
N VAL A 19 -3.30 -15.29 14.01
CA VAL A 19 -1.84 -15.31 14.06
C VAL A 19 -1.36 -15.06 15.48
N LYS A 20 -0.66 -16.03 16.06
CA LYS A 20 0.00 -15.86 17.36
C LYS A 20 1.41 -15.31 17.10
N LEU A 21 1.66 -14.08 17.50
CA LEU A 21 2.96 -13.43 17.37
C LEU A 21 3.92 -13.96 18.44
N SER A 22 4.71 -14.97 18.12
CA SER A 22 5.65 -15.61 19.04
C SER A 22 7.11 -15.49 18.61
N ASP A 23 7.34 -15.25 17.32
CA ASP A 23 8.67 -15.27 16.71
C ASP A 23 8.68 -14.43 15.40
N ARG A 24 9.86 -14.33 14.80
CA ARG A 24 10.06 -13.60 13.55
C ARG A 24 9.19 -14.14 12.41
N SER A 25 9.04 -15.44 12.30
CA SER A 25 8.27 -16.07 11.22
C SER A 25 6.80 -15.68 11.29
N SER A 26 6.21 -15.69 12.47
CA SER A 26 4.82 -15.29 12.68
C SER A 26 4.58 -13.79 12.41
N VAL A 27 5.57 -12.92 12.67
CA VAL A 27 5.50 -11.49 12.31
C VAL A 27 5.57 -11.31 10.80
N GLN A 28 6.44 -12.03 10.10
CA GLN A 28 6.52 -12.01 8.64
C GLN A 28 5.23 -12.51 7.99
N GLU A 29 4.63 -13.57 8.53
CA GLU A 29 3.35 -14.09 8.05
C GLU A 29 2.21 -13.10 8.27
N LEU A 30 2.15 -12.47 9.43
CA LEU A 30 1.18 -11.39 9.68
C LEU A 30 1.31 -10.28 8.64
N LEU A 31 2.54 -9.85 8.32
CA LEU A 31 2.75 -8.80 7.31
C LEU A 31 2.22 -9.22 5.95
N ARG A 32 2.52 -10.44 5.48
CA ARG A 32 1.98 -10.94 4.20
C ARG A 32 0.45 -10.94 4.20
N THR A 33 -0.15 -11.43 5.27
CA THR A 33 -1.61 -11.43 5.46
C THR A 33 -2.23 -10.02 5.41
N LEU A 34 -1.48 -8.98 5.80
CA LEU A 34 -1.91 -7.58 5.70
C LEU A 34 -1.71 -7.00 4.29
N LEU A 35 -0.71 -7.46 3.55
CA LEU A 35 -0.40 -6.97 2.20
C LEU A 35 -1.27 -7.61 1.12
N ASP A 36 -1.56 -8.91 1.22
CA ASP A 36 -2.29 -9.67 0.21
C ASP A 36 -3.64 -9.05 -0.19
N PRO A 37 -4.47 -8.55 0.73
CA PRO A 37 -5.74 -7.95 0.40
C PRO A 37 -5.64 -6.65 -0.43
N LEU A 38 -4.46 -6.06 -0.56
CA LEU A 38 -4.25 -4.83 -1.33
C LEU A 38 -4.15 -5.07 -2.83
N GLU A 39 -3.85 -6.31 -3.26
CA GLU A 39 -3.64 -6.67 -4.67
C GLU A 39 -4.73 -6.15 -5.61
N PRO A 40 -6.04 -6.38 -5.36
CA PRO A 40 -7.10 -5.96 -6.26
C PRO A 40 -7.31 -4.45 -6.31
N PHE A 41 -6.68 -3.68 -5.44
CA PHE A 41 -6.84 -2.23 -5.34
C PHE A 41 -5.70 -1.43 -5.98
N PHE A 42 -4.70 -2.11 -6.52
CA PHE A 42 -3.66 -1.46 -7.30
C PHE A 42 -4.23 -0.92 -8.62
N SER A 43 -3.83 0.30 -8.96
CA SER A 43 -4.10 0.91 -10.26
C SER A 43 -3.38 0.17 -11.40
N PRO A 44 -3.75 0.40 -12.68
CA PRO A 44 -3.12 -0.27 -13.82
C PRO A 44 -1.60 -0.16 -13.86
N SER A 45 -1.05 1.04 -13.63
CA SER A 45 0.41 1.26 -13.57
C SER A 45 1.02 1.00 -12.18
N LYS A 46 0.24 0.43 -11.26
CA LYS A 46 0.64 0.11 -9.88
C LYS A 46 1.01 1.31 -9.00
N ALA A 47 0.91 2.54 -9.52
CA ALA A 47 1.33 3.74 -8.79
C ALA A 47 0.41 4.14 -7.63
N ARG A 48 -0.76 3.52 -7.51
CA ARG A 48 -1.79 3.89 -6.54
C ARG A 48 -2.46 2.66 -5.96
N VAL A 49 -2.80 2.71 -4.68
CA VAL A 49 -3.67 1.71 -4.03
C VAL A 49 -4.93 2.42 -3.56
N ARG A 50 -6.07 2.07 -4.14
CA ARG A 50 -7.36 2.70 -3.89
C ARG A 50 -8.33 1.71 -3.25
N CYS A 51 -8.33 1.65 -1.92
CA CYS A 51 -9.28 0.84 -1.19
C CYS A 51 -10.70 1.44 -1.29
N PRO A 52 -11.74 0.60 -1.39
CA PRO A 52 -13.11 1.07 -1.39
C PRO A 52 -13.51 1.63 -0.02
N GLY A 53 -14.41 2.61 -0.04
CA GLY A 53 -14.94 3.22 1.17
C GLY A 53 -14.83 4.73 1.17
N GLY A 54 -15.39 5.35 2.20
CA GLY A 54 -15.24 6.77 2.45
C GLY A 54 -13.87 7.08 3.04
N THR A 55 -13.29 8.21 2.63
CA THR A 55 -12.05 8.71 3.20
C THR A 55 -12.28 10.07 3.85
N ALA A 56 -11.67 10.30 5.01
CA ALA A 56 -11.64 11.60 5.68
C ALA A 56 -10.46 12.47 5.19
N VAL A 57 -9.91 12.19 4.03
CA VAL A 57 -8.77 12.90 3.46
C VAL A 57 -9.10 14.36 3.25
N ARG A 58 -8.26 15.25 3.78
CA ARG A 58 -8.34 16.70 3.60
C ARG A 58 -7.63 17.19 2.34
N PHE A 59 -6.96 16.29 1.64
CA PHE A 59 -6.17 16.54 0.45
C PHE A 59 -6.88 15.98 -0.80
N ASP A 60 -6.24 16.03 -1.95
CA ASP A 60 -6.78 15.44 -3.17
C ASP A 60 -6.74 13.90 -3.14
N LEU A 61 -7.51 13.27 -4.03
CA LEU A 61 -7.58 11.81 -4.11
C LEU A 61 -6.23 11.17 -4.45
N THR A 62 -5.39 11.86 -5.23
CA THR A 62 -4.05 11.37 -5.56
C THR A 62 -3.19 11.25 -4.30
N ALA A 63 -3.26 12.21 -3.39
CA ALA A 63 -2.54 12.14 -2.12
C ALA A 63 -3.00 10.94 -1.28
N SER A 64 -4.30 10.66 -1.24
CA SER A 64 -4.85 9.47 -0.58
C SER A 64 -4.36 8.16 -1.22
N ASP A 65 -4.36 8.10 -2.55
CA ASP A 65 -3.91 6.92 -3.28
C ASP A 65 -2.40 6.66 -3.09
N VAL A 66 -1.60 7.73 -3.00
CA VAL A 66 -0.16 7.66 -2.68
C VAL A 66 0.05 7.17 -1.26
N GLU A 67 -0.74 7.62 -0.31
CA GLU A 67 -0.71 7.09 1.07
C GLU A 67 -0.97 5.58 1.07
N GLY A 68 -1.94 5.12 0.27
CA GLY A 68 -2.29 3.71 0.15
C GLY A 68 -1.15 2.81 -0.34
N ILE A 69 -0.29 3.29 -1.25
CA ILE A 69 0.88 2.54 -1.71
C ILE A 69 2.09 2.70 -0.79
N CYS A 70 2.30 3.89 -0.21
CA CYS A 70 3.51 4.19 0.55
C CYS A 70 3.50 3.62 1.97
N ARG A 71 2.35 3.62 2.66
CA ARG A 71 2.26 3.14 4.04
C ARG A 71 2.68 1.67 4.22
N PRO A 72 2.28 0.74 3.36
CA PRO A 72 2.75 -0.65 3.44
C PRO A 72 4.26 -0.82 3.29
N LEU A 73 4.96 0.12 2.66
CA LEU A 73 6.43 0.07 2.50
C LEU A 73 7.19 0.02 3.82
N TRP A 74 6.66 0.56 4.90
CA TRP A 74 7.27 0.42 6.22
C TRP A 74 7.50 -1.04 6.62
N GLY A 75 6.51 -1.89 6.38
CA GLY A 75 6.62 -3.32 6.65
C GLY A 75 7.38 -4.07 5.56
N LEU A 76 7.04 -3.80 4.29
CA LEU A 76 7.64 -4.49 3.16
C LEU A 76 9.16 -4.28 3.07
N ALA A 77 9.64 -3.04 3.20
CA ALA A 77 11.07 -2.75 3.19
C ALA A 77 11.82 -3.47 4.33
N CYS A 78 11.23 -3.49 5.53
CA CYS A 78 11.81 -4.22 6.65
C CYS A 78 11.84 -5.74 6.43
N LEU A 79 10.80 -6.30 5.79
CA LEU A 79 10.76 -7.71 5.43
C LEU A 79 11.91 -8.07 4.49
N LEU A 80 12.05 -7.30 3.40
CA LEU A 80 13.06 -7.54 2.36
C LEU A 80 14.49 -7.32 2.89
N ALA A 81 14.72 -6.22 3.62
CA ALA A 81 16.01 -5.94 4.25
C ALA A 81 16.42 -7.04 5.26
N GLY A 82 15.44 -7.68 5.86
CA GLY A 82 15.64 -8.83 6.74
C GLY A 82 15.83 -10.16 6.01
N GLY A 83 15.90 -10.19 4.69
CA GLY A 83 16.03 -11.42 3.90
C GLY A 83 14.74 -12.24 3.78
N GLY A 84 13.59 -11.64 4.09
CA GLY A 84 12.29 -12.23 3.81
C GLY A 84 11.84 -11.94 2.38
N GLU A 85 10.82 -12.65 1.92
CA GLU A 85 10.27 -12.53 0.57
C GLU A 85 8.77 -12.24 0.59
N TYR A 86 8.31 -11.51 -0.43
CA TYR A 86 6.89 -11.28 -0.68
C TYR A 86 6.61 -11.35 -2.19
N HIS A 87 5.63 -12.17 -2.60
CA HIS A 87 5.33 -12.43 -4.00
C HIS A 87 4.91 -11.16 -4.78
N GLY A 88 4.26 -10.22 -4.11
CA GLY A 88 3.80 -8.94 -4.69
C GLY A 88 4.85 -7.83 -4.70
N THR A 89 6.10 -8.08 -4.34
CA THR A 89 7.15 -7.05 -4.25
C THR A 89 7.27 -6.22 -5.54
N ASN A 90 7.15 -6.85 -6.70
CA ASN A 90 7.25 -6.18 -8.00
C ASN A 90 6.14 -5.14 -8.22
N TRP A 91 4.97 -5.28 -7.59
CA TRP A 91 3.90 -4.29 -7.72
C TRP A 91 4.31 -2.95 -7.12
N TRP A 92 5.02 -2.98 -5.99
CA TRP A 92 5.57 -1.77 -5.37
C TRP A 92 6.72 -1.18 -6.15
N VAL A 93 7.62 -2.01 -6.70
CA VAL A 93 8.72 -1.55 -7.56
C VAL A 93 8.19 -0.83 -8.79
N GLU A 94 7.23 -1.43 -9.49
CA GLU A 94 6.57 -0.82 -10.64
C GLU A 94 5.78 0.45 -10.25
N GLY A 95 5.09 0.39 -9.12
CA GLY A 95 4.32 1.52 -8.61
C GLY A 95 5.19 2.74 -8.28
N ILE A 96 6.33 2.54 -7.65
CA ILE A 96 7.30 3.63 -7.37
C ILE A 96 7.82 4.21 -8.70
N LYS A 97 8.22 3.37 -9.66
CA LYS A 97 8.67 3.83 -10.98
C LYS A 97 7.60 4.67 -11.67
N SER A 98 6.38 4.15 -11.75
CA SER A 98 5.26 4.82 -12.43
C SER A 98 4.84 6.10 -11.71
N GLY A 99 4.79 6.06 -10.38
CA GLY A 99 4.37 7.21 -9.58
C GLY A 99 5.36 8.36 -9.57
N THR A 100 6.65 8.09 -9.82
CA THR A 100 7.71 9.10 -9.88
C THR A 100 8.04 9.55 -11.31
N ASP A 101 7.47 8.92 -12.34
CA ASP A 101 7.66 9.26 -13.74
C ASP A 101 6.66 10.34 -14.19
N PRO A 102 7.10 11.56 -14.51
CA PRO A 102 6.21 12.64 -14.95
C PRO A 102 5.42 12.34 -16.23
N GLU A 103 5.91 11.43 -17.08
CA GLU A 103 5.25 11.03 -18.32
C GLU A 103 4.18 9.94 -18.10
N ASN A 104 4.13 9.34 -16.92
CA ASN A 104 3.14 8.31 -16.60
C ASN A 104 1.79 8.94 -16.24
N PRO A 105 0.65 8.44 -16.77
CA PRO A 105 -0.68 8.94 -16.43
C PRO A 105 -1.03 8.87 -14.93
N GLU A 106 -0.34 8.01 -14.18
CA GLU A 106 -0.53 7.85 -12.74
C GLU A 106 0.54 8.56 -11.91
N TYR A 107 1.29 9.49 -12.52
CA TYR A 107 2.27 10.30 -11.82
C TYR A 107 1.70 10.95 -10.55
N TRP A 108 2.45 10.91 -9.47
CA TRP A 108 1.98 11.43 -8.16
C TRP A 108 1.93 12.95 -8.08
N GLY A 109 2.58 13.64 -9.02
CA GLY A 109 2.70 15.10 -9.03
C GLY A 109 3.74 15.59 -8.01
N TYR A 110 3.96 16.90 -8.05
CA TYR A 110 4.84 17.55 -7.09
C TYR A 110 4.08 17.81 -5.77
N PRO A 111 4.72 17.61 -4.61
CA PRO A 111 4.14 17.99 -3.34
C PRO A 111 3.99 19.51 -3.24
N ARG A 112 2.90 19.95 -2.64
CA ARG A 112 2.63 21.35 -2.33
C ARG A 112 2.96 21.64 -0.86
N ASP A 113 2.91 22.90 -0.45
CA ASP A 113 3.05 23.26 0.96
C ASP A 113 1.95 22.56 1.79
N ASN A 114 2.36 21.94 2.91
CA ASN A 114 1.48 21.17 3.78
C ASN A 114 0.76 20.00 3.07
N ASP A 115 1.43 19.34 2.13
CA ASP A 115 0.89 18.23 1.38
C ASP A 115 1.15 16.89 2.08
N GLN A 116 0.15 16.01 2.07
CA GLN A 116 0.28 14.64 2.60
C GLN A 116 1.40 13.86 1.90
N ARG A 117 1.67 14.12 0.62
CA ARG A 117 2.77 13.48 -0.13
C ARG A 117 4.13 13.65 0.55
N MET A 118 4.35 14.76 1.27
CA MET A 118 5.60 14.97 2.00
C MET A 118 5.80 13.97 3.15
N VAL A 119 4.71 13.56 3.80
CA VAL A 119 4.74 12.53 4.85
C VAL A 119 5.17 11.19 4.27
N GLU A 120 4.72 10.89 3.05
CA GLU A 120 4.99 9.63 2.37
C GLU A 120 6.41 9.53 1.78
N MET A 121 7.17 10.63 1.75
CA MET A 121 8.60 10.57 1.34
C MET A 121 9.45 9.73 2.29
N CYS A 122 9.06 9.63 3.56
CA CYS A 122 9.81 8.86 4.55
C CYS A 122 9.83 7.34 4.26
N PRO A 123 8.68 6.66 4.09
CA PRO A 123 8.68 5.25 3.71
C PRO A 123 9.29 5.00 2.33
N LEU A 124 9.17 5.93 1.37
CA LEU A 124 9.82 5.83 0.07
C LEU A 124 11.34 5.85 0.22
N GLY A 125 11.90 6.78 0.98
CA GLY A 125 13.33 6.85 1.24
C GLY A 125 13.90 5.58 1.88
N LYS A 126 13.13 4.92 2.73
CA LYS A 126 13.50 3.64 3.35
C LYS A 126 13.46 2.46 2.37
N SER A 127 12.63 2.50 1.36
CA SER A 127 12.47 1.39 0.41
C SER A 127 13.54 1.36 -0.67
N VAL A 128 14.27 2.47 -0.88
CA VAL A 128 15.32 2.61 -1.91
C VAL A 128 16.75 2.64 -1.34
N SER A 129 16.90 2.57 -0.04
CA SER A 129 18.19 2.46 0.66
C SER A 129 18.57 1.01 0.95
#